data_49d5d0c85edc666795747541cf90f9f3
#
_entry.id   49d5d0c85edc666795747541cf90f9f3
#
_cell.length_a   1.000
_cell.length_b   1.000
_cell.length_c   1.000
_cell.angle_alpha   90.00
_cell.angle_beta   90.00
_cell.angle_gamma   90.00
#
_symmetry.space_group_name_H-M   'P 1'
#
loop_
_entity.id
_entity.type
_entity.pdbx_description
1 polymer ?
#
loop_
_entity_poly.entity_id
_entity_poly.type
_entity_poly.pdbx_seq_one_letter_code
_entity_poly.pdbx_strand_id
1 'polypeptide(L)'
;MAVMNIPTPIAHFFRMKNEHDDVGLGSLFTKAATVVDGGEGKVMQGAEAIKGWIRKSISGLGLYTTIRSCREQSSEWIVDTIMTGDFKASPARFEYFITLSDDRISALRVEFRGSLRTEI
;
A
#
# COMPACT_ATOMS: atom_id res chain seq x y z
N MET A 1 2.49 24.66 10.06
CA MET A 1 1.99 23.56 9.22
C MET A 1 2.93 22.37 9.31
N ALA A 2 2.38 21.23 9.64
CA ALA A 2 3.20 20.01 9.72
C ALA A 2 3.52 19.48 8.32
N VAL A 3 4.78 19.17 8.08
CA VAL A 3 5.21 18.57 6.84
C VAL A 3 5.41 17.08 7.09
N MET A 4 4.73 16.28 6.29
CA MET A 4 4.83 14.83 6.39
C MET A 4 6.18 14.36 5.83
N ASN A 5 6.92 13.62 6.66
CA ASN A 5 8.22 13.09 6.24
C ASN A 5 8.02 11.68 5.68
N ILE A 6 7.94 11.60 4.35
CA ILE A 6 7.69 10.33 3.66
C ILE A 6 8.95 9.95 2.88
N PRO A 7 9.54 8.77 3.14
CA PRO A 7 10.68 8.30 2.33
C PRO A 7 10.32 8.21 0.86
N THR A 8 11.27 8.52 0.01
CA THR A 8 11.06 8.55 -1.45
C THR A 8 10.47 7.25 -2.00
N PRO A 9 10.96 6.05 -1.64
CA PRO A 9 10.36 4.83 -2.17
C PRO A 9 8.89 4.67 -1.78
N ILE A 10 8.51 5.11 -0.59
CA ILE A 10 7.12 5.04 -0.12
C ILE A 10 6.26 6.04 -0.89
N ALA A 11 6.75 7.26 -1.08
CA ALA A 11 6.03 8.25 -1.88
C ALA A 11 5.81 7.74 -3.30
N HIS A 12 6.82 7.12 -3.90
CA HIS A 12 6.72 6.52 -5.23
C HIS A 12 5.69 5.40 -5.25
N PHE A 13 5.67 4.56 -4.21
CA PHE A 13 4.71 3.46 -4.13
C PHE A 13 3.27 3.96 -4.24
N PHE A 14 2.90 4.95 -3.44
CA PHE A 14 1.53 5.46 -3.44
C PHE A 14 1.20 6.23 -4.70
N ARG A 15 2.16 6.97 -5.26
CA ARG A 15 1.96 7.66 -6.54
C ARG A 15 1.70 6.67 -7.66
N MET A 16 2.54 5.64 -7.79
CA MET A 16 2.37 4.64 -8.84
C MET A 16 1.10 3.83 -8.66
N LYS A 17 0.74 3.54 -7.41
CA LYS A 17 -0.51 2.88 -7.09
C LYS A 17 -1.70 3.70 -7.58
N ASN A 18 -1.70 5.01 -7.32
CA ASN A 18 -2.77 5.90 -7.73
C ASN A 18 -2.80 6.10 -9.25
N GLU A 19 -1.65 6.01 -9.91
CA GLU A 19 -1.54 6.10 -11.37
C GLU A 19 -1.83 4.75 -12.05
N HIS A 20 -2.05 3.70 -11.27
CA HIS A 20 -2.27 2.33 -11.76
C HIS A 20 -1.08 1.83 -12.60
N ASP A 21 0.13 2.18 -12.18
CA ASP A 21 1.37 1.80 -12.85
C ASP A 21 1.88 0.48 -12.25
N ASP A 22 1.40 -0.64 -12.77
CA ASP A 22 1.75 -1.95 -12.24
C ASP A 22 3.23 -2.29 -12.46
N VAL A 23 3.81 -1.88 -13.57
CA VAL A 23 5.22 -2.12 -13.86
C VAL A 23 6.11 -1.33 -12.90
N GLY A 24 5.80 -0.04 -12.72
CA GLY A 24 6.53 0.81 -11.78
C GLY A 24 6.45 0.28 -10.36
N LEU A 25 5.25 -0.13 -9.92
CA LEU A 25 5.07 -0.71 -8.59
C LEU A 25 5.94 -1.95 -8.39
N GLY A 26 5.94 -2.86 -9.36
CA GLY A 26 6.73 -4.08 -9.26
C GLY A 26 8.22 -3.79 -9.10
N SER A 27 8.72 -2.73 -9.73
CA SER A 27 10.14 -2.37 -9.67
C SER A 27 10.58 -1.84 -8.31
N LEU A 28 9.64 -1.44 -7.46
CA LEU A 28 9.95 -0.91 -6.13
C LEU A 28 10.27 -1.99 -5.10
N PHE A 29 10.02 -3.24 -5.42
CA PHE A 29 10.20 -4.34 -4.46
C PHE A 29 11.53 -5.04 -4.68
N THR A 30 12.12 -5.55 -3.59
CA THR A 30 13.29 -6.41 -3.70
C THR A 30 12.86 -7.77 -4.27
N LYS A 31 13.83 -8.53 -4.79
CA LYS A 31 13.55 -9.86 -5.38
C LYS A 31 12.89 -10.81 -4.40
N ALA A 32 13.29 -10.76 -3.15
CA ALA A 32 12.81 -11.67 -2.11
C ALA A 32 11.73 -11.04 -1.24
N ALA A 33 11.13 -9.94 -1.68
CA ALA A 33 10.15 -9.21 -0.89
C ALA A 33 8.95 -10.08 -0.53
N THR A 34 8.36 -9.77 0.62
CA THR A 34 7.14 -10.42 1.10
C THR A 34 6.05 -9.37 1.25
N VAL A 35 4.86 -9.70 0.76
CA VAL A 35 3.67 -8.86 0.92
C VAL A 35 2.61 -9.67 1.65
N VAL A 36 2.05 -9.09 2.69
CA VAL A 36 0.93 -9.69 3.43
C VAL A 36 -0.30 -8.81 3.22
N ASP A 37 -1.31 -9.37 2.60
CA ASP A 37 -2.60 -8.71 2.44
C ASP A 37 -3.52 -9.19 3.54
N GLY A 38 -3.62 -8.39 4.62
CA GLY A 38 -4.40 -8.76 5.79
C GLY A 38 -5.90 -8.85 5.51
N GLY A 39 -6.39 -8.06 4.55
CA GLY A 39 -7.81 -8.09 4.20
C GLY A 39 -8.23 -9.40 3.53
N GLU A 40 -7.35 -9.99 2.74
CA GLU A 40 -7.61 -11.27 2.07
C GLU A 40 -6.95 -12.46 2.75
N GLY A 41 -6.12 -12.21 3.77
CA GLY A 41 -5.38 -13.26 4.46
C GLY A 41 -4.34 -13.94 3.59
N LYS A 42 -3.78 -13.22 2.61
CA LYS A 42 -2.83 -13.79 1.64
C LYS A 42 -1.42 -13.30 1.89
N VAL A 43 -0.48 -14.21 1.65
CA VAL A 43 0.96 -13.89 1.69
C VAL A 43 1.53 -14.16 0.30
N MET A 44 2.16 -13.12 -0.27
CA MET A 44 2.85 -13.21 -1.55
C MET A 44 4.34 -13.09 -1.31
N GLN A 45 5.11 -14.01 -1.85
CA GLN A 45 6.56 -13.98 -1.71
C GLN A 45 7.22 -14.06 -3.07
N GLY A 46 8.14 -13.13 -3.32
CA GLY A 46 8.89 -13.06 -4.56
C GLY A 46 8.20 -12.24 -5.64
N ALA A 47 8.98 -11.90 -6.66
CA ALA A 47 8.57 -10.93 -7.67
C ALA A 47 7.30 -11.32 -8.42
N GLU A 48 7.19 -12.59 -8.83
CA GLU A 48 6.04 -13.00 -9.64
C GLU A 48 4.74 -13.00 -8.87
N ALA A 49 4.76 -13.47 -7.61
CA ALA A 49 3.58 -13.48 -6.77
C ALA A 49 3.13 -12.04 -6.48
N ILE A 50 4.09 -11.14 -6.22
CA ILE A 50 3.79 -9.74 -5.94
C ILE A 50 3.22 -9.05 -7.16
N LYS A 51 3.76 -9.30 -8.36
CA LYS A 51 3.20 -8.76 -9.60
C LYS A 51 1.75 -9.18 -9.81
N GLY A 52 1.44 -10.44 -9.54
CA GLY A 52 0.07 -10.94 -9.63
C GLY A 52 -0.87 -10.22 -8.66
N TRP A 53 -0.42 -10.03 -7.43
CA TRP A 53 -1.18 -9.30 -6.42
C TRP A 53 -1.41 -7.85 -6.83
N ILE A 54 -0.38 -7.17 -7.34
CA ILE A 54 -0.48 -5.78 -7.80
C ILE A 54 -1.54 -5.66 -8.88
N ARG A 55 -1.51 -6.52 -9.89
CA ARG A 55 -2.47 -6.48 -10.99
C ARG A 55 -3.90 -6.62 -10.49
N LYS A 56 -4.14 -7.53 -9.56
CA LYS A 56 -5.48 -7.72 -8.97
C LYS A 56 -5.90 -6.53 -8.11
N SER A 57 -4.96 -5.96 -7.37
CA SER A 57 -5.28 -4.93 -6.38
C SER A 57 -5.59 -3.57 -6.99
N ILE A 58 -5.03 -3.27 -8.17
CA ILE A 58 -5.17 -1.94 -8.75
C ILE A 58 -6.06 -1.90 -9.98
N SER A 59 -6.43 -3.05 -10.55
CA SER A 59 -7.20 -3.06 -11.79
C SER A 59 -8.71 -2.98 -11.51
N GLY A 60 -9.40 -2.14 -12.28
CA GLY A 60 -10.86 -2.20 -12.41
C GLY A 60 -11.68 -1.54 -11.31
N LEU A 61 -11.08 -1.05 -10.21
CA LEU A 61 -11.86 -0.51 -9.10
C LEU A 61 -11.74 1.02 -8.94
N GLY A 62 -10.96 1.68 -9.79
CA GLY A 62 -10.75 3.12 -9.67
C GLY A 62 -10.18 3.52 -8.32
N LEU A 63 -9.28 2.73 -7.79
CA LEU A 63 -8.74 2.95 -6.44
C LEU A 63 -7.85 4.19 -6.38
N TYR A 64 -8.04 4.98 -5.35
CA TYR A 64 -7.19 6.14 -5.06
C TYR A 64 -6.89 6.16 -3.57
N THR A 65 -5.61 6.28 -3.22
CA THR A 65 -5.14 6.27 -1.84
C THR A 65 -4.57 7.62 -1.46
N THR A 66 -5.04 8.17 -0.35
CA THR A 66 -4.53 9.41 0.22
C THR A 66 -3.80 9.10 1.52
N ILE A 67 -2.55 9.56 1.64
CA ILE A 67 -1.77 9.37 2.85
C ILE A 67 -2.19 10.40 3.89
N ARG A 68 -2.53 9.93 5.09
CA ARG A 68 -2.89 10.80 6.20
C ARG A 68 -1.73 11.02 7.16
N SER A 69 -0.93 9.99 7.40
CA SER A 69 0.25 10.10 8.25
C SER A 69 1.27 9.04 7.86
N CYS A 70 2.51 9.31 8.18
CA CYS A 70 3.61 8.39 7.91
C CYS A 70 4.61 8.55 9.05
N ARG A 71 4.94 7.45 9.72
CA ARG A 71 5.90 7.47 10.83
C ARG A 71 6.74 6.22 10.83
N GLU A 72 7.95 6.34 11.33
CA GLU A 72 8.84 5.19 11.52
C GLU A 72 8.72 4.66 12.93
N GLN A 73 8.64 3.34 13.04
CA GLN A 73 8.58 2.64 14.33
C GLN A 73 9.27 1.29 14.19
N SER A 74 10.36 1.08 14.94
CA SER A 74 11.05 -0.22 14.99
C SER A 74 11.38 -0.78 13.61
N SER A 75 12.03 0.01 12.78
CA SER A 75 12.48 -0.38 11.42
C SER A 75 11.33 -0.57 10.42
N GLU A 76 10.10 -0.28 10.80
CA GLU A 76 8.97 -0.25 9.88
C GLU A 76 8.47 1.18 9.71
N TRP A 77 7.95 1.47 8.53
CA TRP A 77 7.21 2.69 8.29
C TRP A 77 5.72 2.36 8.32
N ILE A 78 5.00 3.08 9.15
CA ILE A 78 3.55 2.89 9.29
C ILE A 78 2.86 4.05 8.59
N VAL A 79 2.09 3.73 7.55
CA VAL A 79 1.42 4.72 6.73
C VAL A 79 -0.09 4.56 6.90
N ASP A 80 -0.72 5.55 7.50
CA ASP A 80 -2.17 5.58 7.67
C ASP A 80 -2.79 6.26 6.44
N THR A 81 -3.76 5.60 5.82
CA THR A 81 -4.33 6.05 4.55
C THR A 81 -5.83 5.99 4.55
N ILE A 82 -6.42 6.74 3.62
CA ILE A 82 -7.82 6.56 3.21
C ILE A 82 -7.81 6.15 1.74
N MET A 83 -8.53 5.08 1.42
CA MET A 83 -8.68 4.60 0.05
C MET A 83 -10.12 4.78 -0.40
N THR A 84 -10.28 5.34 -1.59
CA THR A 84 -11.58 5.45 -2.26
C THR A 84 -11.57 4.63 -3.53
N GLY A 85 -12.75 4.24 -3.99
CA GLY A 85 -12.90 3.48 -5.22
C GLY A 85 -14.24 2.78 -5.27
N ASP A 86 -14.36 1.90 -6.27
CA ASP A 86 -15.59 1.14 -6.48
C ASP A 86 -15.53 -0.16 -5.67
N PHE A 87 -15.63 -0.03 -4.36
CA PHE A 87 -15.71 -1.17 -3.46
C PHE A 87 -16.64 -0.82 -2.29
N LYS A 88 -17.23 -1.86 -1.71
CA LYS A 88 -18.31 -1.71 -0.76
C LYS A 88 -17.95 -0.87 0.47
N ALA A 89 -16.76 -1.02 1.00
CA ALA A 89 -16.33 -0.31 2.20
C ALA A 89 -15.85 1.12 1.95
N SER A 90 -15.77 1.57 0.68
CA SER A 90 -15.25 2.88 0.31
C SER A 90 -16.10 4.02 0.87
N PRO A 91 -15.52 5.10 1.40
CA PRO A 91 -14.09 5.27 1.68
C PRO A 91 -13.70 4.47 2.93
N ALA A 92 -12.48 3.97 2.94
CA ALA A 92 -12.02 3.10 4.01
C ALA A 92 -10.62 3.43 4.45
N ARG A 93 -10.32 3.16 5.71
CA ARG A 93 -8.97 3.32 6.24
C ARG A 93 -8.20 2.02 6.05
N PHE A 94 -6.95 2.18 5.61
CA PHE A 94 -5.97 1.10 5.53
C PHE A 94 -4.67 1.56 6.15
N GLU A 95 -4.01 0.68 6.87
CA GLU A 95 -2.65 0.92 7.33
C GLU A 95 -1.68 0.05 6.57
N TYR A 96 -0.57 0.65 6.14
CA TYR A 96 0.51 -0.04 5.46
C TYR A 96 1.71 -0.07 6.38
N PHE A 97 2.30 -1.26 6.54
CA PHE A 97 3.51 -1.47 7.32
C PHE A 97 4.60 -1.84 6.33
N ILE A 98 5.57 -0.95 6.15
CA ILE A 98 6.55 -1.04 5.06
C ILE A 98 7.95 -1.09 5.62
N THR A 99 8.70 -2.12 5.22
CA THR A 99 10.13 -2.23 5.53
C THR A 99 10.92 -1.95 4.27
N LEU A 100 11.88 -1.04 4.37
CA LEU A 100 12.74 -0.67 3.27
C LEU A 100 14.10 -1.35 3.41
N SER A 101 14.65 -1.78 2.27
CA SER A 101 16.03 -2.23 2.15
C SER A 101 16.66 -1.35 1.09
N ASP A 102 17.48 -0.41 1.51
CA ASP A 102 17.98 0.67 0.68
C ASP A 102 16.79 1.44 0.06
N ASP A 103 16.71 1.50 -1.25
CA ASP A 103 15.68 2.27 -1.94
C ASP A 103 14.48 1.41 -2.37
N ARG A 104 14.35 0.18 -1.83
CA ARG A 104 13.31 -0.75 -2.25
C ARG A 104 12.54 -1.29 -1.07
N ILE A 105 11.34 -1.76 -1.36
CA ILE A 105 10.47 -2.37 -0.35
C ILE A 105 10.83 -3.84 -0.22
N SER A 106 11.24 -4.24 0.99
CA SER A 106 11.55 -5.64 1.28
C SER A 106 10.39 -6.36 1.95
N ALA A 107 9.49 -5.62 2.60
CA ALA A 107 8.30 -6.20 3.20
C ALA A 107 7.18 -5.17 3.23
N LEU A 108 5.98 -5.63 2.98
CA LEU A 108 4.77 -4.80 3.02
C LEU A 108 3.65 -5.59 3.64
N ARG A 109 2.94 -5.00 4.58
CA ARG A 109 1.71 -5.57 5.12
C ARG A 109 0.63 -4.51 5.03
N VAL A 110 -0.54 -4.89 4.51
CA VAL A 110 -1.70 -4.01 4.38
C VAL A 110 -2.79 -4.50 5.30
N GLU A 111 -3.31 -3.62 6.15
CA GLU A 111 -4.37 -3.95 7.09
C GLU A 111 -5.58 -3.05 6.86
N PHE A 112 -6.76 -3.65 6.75
CA PHE A 112 -8.02 -2.93 6.68
C PHE A 112 -8.37 -2.42 8.08
N ARG A 113 -8.68 -1.13 8.20
CA ARG A 113 -8.97 -0.50 9.51
C ARG A 113 -10.38 0.05 9.61
N GLY A 114 -11.23 -0.30 8.67
CA GLY A 114 -12.65 0.04 8.76
C GLY A 114 -13.14 1.00 7.70
N SER A 115 -14.42 0.92 7.42
CA SER A 115 -15.10 1.82 6.51
C SER A 115 -15.38 3.15 7.19
N LEU A 116 -15.26 4.24 6.41
CA LEU A 116 -15.66 5.57 6.86
C LEU A 116 -17.06 5.93 6.39
N ARG A 117 -17.77 5.00 5.77
CA ARG A 117 -19.14 5.25 5.34
C ARG A 117 -20.03 5.48 6.56
N THR A 118 -20.85 6.52 6.46
CA THR A 118 -21.88 6.76 7.45
C THR A 118 -23.15 6.11 6.94
N GLU A 119 -23.71 5.21 7.73
CA GLU A 119 -24.99 4.60 7.44
C GLU A 119 -26.05 5.28 8.29
N ILE A 120 -27.13 5.63 7.65
CA ILE A 120 -28.26 6.28 8.32
C ILE A 120 -29.45 5.32 8.30
#